data_fdae7fce58cacfe8781fa89b83a0cfa6
#
_entry.id   fdae7fce58cacfe8781fa89b83a0cfa6
#
_cell.length_a   1.000
_cell.length_b   1.000
_cell.length_c   1.000
_cell.angle_alpha   90.00
_cell.angle_beta   90.00
_cell.angle_gamma   90.00
#
_symmetry.space_group_name_H-M   'P 1'
#
loop_
_entity.id
_entity.type
_entity.pdbx_description
1 polymer ?
#
loop_
_entity_poly.entity_id
_entity_poly.type
_entity_poly.pdbx_seq_one_letter_code
_entity_poly.pdbx_strand_id
1 'polypeptide(L)'
;MITHLRGILASKAPTQVVVDVGGVGYGLAISLATFDKLPPLEEDVYLHTHHYVREDRMDLFGFAEVEEREVFELLIGVSGIGPNLALTVLSGMTLRDLQETILQERVSELTAIKGIGRKTAERLVLDLRDKVRLTASVEGEQAGEAADANAATSEEAAMALMTLGYAGPAARQAVRKALDKHGGDIPSVQQLIKLALKDR
;
A
#
# COMPACT_ATOMS: atom_id res chain seq x y z
N MET A 1 9.70 3.66 -14.18
CA MET A 1 8.91 3.95 -12.97
C MET A 1 9.87 4.42 -11.88
N ILE A 2 9.56 5.50 -11.16
CA ILE A 2 10.36 6.02 -10.03
C ILE A 2 9.68 5.53 -8.75
N THR A 3 10.38 4.72 -7.95
CA THR A 3 9.79 4.03 -6.77
C THR A 3 10.20 4.67 -5.44
N HIS A 4 11.29 5.39 -5.44
CA HIS A 4 11.77 6.17 -4.28
C HIS A 4 12.73 7.26 -4.75
N LEU A 5 12.92 8.27 -3.92
CA LEU A 5 13.96 9.29 -4.06
C LEU A 5 14.71 9.43 -2.73
N ARG A 6 16.02 9.55 -2.84
CA ARG A 6 16.90 9.93 -1.72
C ARG A 6 17.76 11.09 -2.15
N GLY A 7 17.76 12.16 -1.39
CA GLY A 7 18.49 13.38 -1.69
C GLY A 7 18.33 14.42 -0.61
N ILE A 8 18.60 15.68 -0.96
CA ILE A 8 18.46 16.82 -0.05
C ILE A 8 17.07 17.44 -0.22
N LEU A 9 16.41 17.77 0.89
CA LEU A 9 15.12 18.47 0.87
C LEU A 9 15.34 19.95 0.53
N ALA A 10 15.24 20.29 -0.76
CA ALA A 10 15.49 21.64 -1.27
C ALA A 10 14.33 22.60 -1.09
N SER A 11 13.08 22.10 -1.03
CA SER A 11 11.89 22.91 -0.79
C SER A 11 10.85 22.10 -0.03
N LYS A 12 10.13 22.77 0.91
CA LYS A 12 9.10 22.14 1.75
C LYS A 12 7.90 23.08 1.87
N ALA A 13 6.77 22.63 1.32
CA ALA A 13 5.47 23.25 1.49
C ALA A 13 4.45 22.18 1.93
N PRO A 14 3.30 22.54 2.53
CA PRO A 14 2.36 21.57 3.12
C PRO A 14 1.89 20.46 2.18
N THR A 15 1.82 20.74 0.87
CA THR A 15 1.31 19.79 -0.13
C THR A 15 2.31 19.47 -1.23
N GLN A 16 3.52 20.05 -1.18
CA GLN A 16 4.54 19.86 -2.21
C GLN A 16 5.94 19.97 -1.62
N VAL A 17 6.86 19.17 -2.14
CA VAL A 17 8.28 19.23 -1.80
C VAL A 17 9.12 19.14 -3.06
N VAL A 18 10.38 19.60 -2.94
CA VAL A 18 11.40 19.34 -3.96
C VAL A 18 12.56 18.62 -3.29
N VAL A 19 12.93 17.47 -3.85
CA VAL A 19 14.11 16.70 -3.44
C VAL A 19 15.18 16.88 -4.52
N ASP A 20 16.34 17.40 -4.12
CA ASP A 20 17.52 17.48 -4.99
C ASP A 20 18.25 16.13 -4.95
N VAL A 21 18.38 15.51 -6.10
CA VAL A 21 19.15 14.27 -6.28
C VAL A 21 20.27 14.55 -7.27
N GLY A 22 21.44 14.88 -6.75
CA GLY A 22 22.62 15.14 -7.57
C GLY A 22 22.51 16.33 -8.52
N GLY A 23 21.83 17.40 -8.12
CA GLY A 23 21.62 18.61 -8.91
C GLY A 23 20.35 18.59 -9.78
N VAL A 24 19.52 17.53 -9.67
CA VAL A 24 18.21 17.43 -10.32
C VAL A 24 17.12 17.55 -9.25
N GLY A 25 16.29 18.61 -9.34
CA GLY A 25 15.17 18.82 -8.43
C GLY A 25 13.93 18.06 -8.86
N TYR A 26 13.52 17.07 -8.07
CA TYR A 26 12.26 16.33 -8.25
C TYR A 26 11.17 16.97 -7.41
N GLY A 27 10.12 17.48 -8.07
CA GLY A 27 8.91 18.00 -7.42
C GLY A 27 7.93 16.86 -7.13
N LEU A 28 7.47 16.74 -5.88
CA LEU A 28 6.51 15.72 -5.45
C LEU A 28 5.32 16.38 -4.75
N ALA A 29 4.12 15.90 -5.06
CA ALA A 29 2.95 16.17 -4.24
C ALA A 29 2.95 15.21 -3.03
N ILE A 30 2.60 15.70 -1.86
CA ILE A 30 2.60 14.95 -0.59
C ILE A 30 1.33 15.18 0.20
N SER A 31 1.02 14.28 1.14
CA SER A 31 -0.01 14.46 2.16
C SER A 31 0.50 15.32 3.32
N LEU A 32 -0.41 15.81 4.17
CA LEU A 32 -0.03 16.46 5.43
C LEU A 32 0.65 15.47 6.38
N ALA A 33 0.25 14.20 6.40
CA ALA A 33 0.89 13.17 7.21
C ALA A 33 2.36 12.95 6.84
N THR A 34 2.68 12.96 5.54
CA THR A 34 4.08 12.96 5.06
C THR A 34 4.78 14.26 5.44
N PHE A 35 4.14 15.44 5.24
CA PHE A 35 4.74 16.74 5.56
C PHE A 35 5.23 16.84 7.01
N ASP A 36 4.44 16.33 7.96
CA ASP A 36 4.76 16.36 9.39
C ASP A 36 6.00 15.50 9.75
N LYS A 37 6.28 14.46 8.94
CA LYS A 37 7.42 13.55 9.14
C LYS A 37 8.72 13.99 8.42
N LEU A 38 8.63 15.01 7.58
CA LEU A 38 9.81 15.48 6.83
C LEU A 38 10.81 16.22 7.71
N PRO A 39 12.11 16.04 7.45
CA PRO A 39 13.16 16.78 8.11
C PRO A 39 13.10 18.29 7.77
N PRO A 40 13.92 19.11 8.44
CA PRO A 40 14.19 20.48 8.03
C PRO A 40 14.72 20.58 6.59
N LEU A 41 14.65 21.80 6.01
CA LEU A 41 15.30 22.10 4.73
C LEU A 41 16.81 21.84 4.80
N GLU A 42 17.40 21.52 3.66
CA GLU A 42 18.82 21.23 3.47
C GLU A 42 19.31 19.95 4.15
N GLU A 43 18.42 19.11 4.68
CA GLU A 43 18.74 17.82 5.24
C GLU A 43 18.42 16.66 4.29
N ASP A 44 19.08 15.50 4.54
CA ASP A 44 18.81 14.26 3.81
C ASP A 44 17.38 13.79 4.01
N VAL A 45 16.71 13.43 2.91
CA VAL A 45 15.37 12.88 2.92
C VAL A 45 15.29 11.62 2.07
N TYR A 46 14.50 10.67 2.51
CA TYR A 46 14.09 9.50 1.73
C TYR A 46 12.57 9.48 1.63
N LEU A 47 12.05 9.41 0.41
CA LEU A 47 10.61 9.29 0.15
C LEU A 47 10.32 8.10 -0.74
N HIS A 48 9.36 7.29 -0.34
CA HIS A 48 8.71 6.35 -1.26
C HIS A 48 7.91 7.12 -2.28
N THR A 49 7.87 6.67 -3.53
CA THR A 49 7.18 7.44 -4.57
C THR A 49 6.19 6.59 -5.35
N HIS A 50 5.11 7.22 -5.77
CA HIS A 50 4.21 6.74 -6.81
C HIS A 50 4.35 7.62 -8.05
N HIS A 51 4.74 7.01 -9.17
CA HIS A 51 4.92 7.70 -10.44
C HIS A 51 3.64 7.56 -11.28
N TYR A 52 2.83 8.61 -11.28
CA TYR A 52 1.57 8.67 -12.01
C TYR A 52 1.79 9.22 -13.41
N VAL A 53 1.57 8.40 -14.44
CA VAL A 53 1.79 8.75 -15.85
C VAL A 53 0.46 8.68 -16.60
N ARG A 54 0.14 9.74 -17.33
CA ARG A 54 -0.96 9.85 -18.28
C ARG A 54 -0.44 10.42 -19.60
N GLU A 55 -1.26 10.45 -20.61
CA GLU A 55 -0.89 10.96 -21.93
C GLU A 55 -0.50 12.45 -21.89
N ASP A 56 -1.12 13.23 -21.00
CA ASP A 56 -1.00 14.67 -20.88
C ASP A 56 -0.09 15.14 -19.73
N ARG A 57 0.32 14.23 -18.81
CA ARG A 57 1.11 14.62 -17.63
C ARG A 57 1.86 13.46 -16.98
N MET A 58 2.92 13.82 -16.26
CA MET A 58 3.64 12.96 -15.36
C MET A 58 3.75 13.64 -14.00
N ASP A 59 3.21 13.01 -12.97
CA ASP A 59 3.23 13.51 -11.60
C ASP A 59 3.97 12.53 -10.69
N LEU A 60 4.72 13.05 -9.72
CA LEU A 60 5.29 12.26 -8.63
C LEU A 60 4.55 12.57 -7.33
N PHE A 61 4.20 11.51 -6.62
CA PHE A 61 3.63 11.56 -5.29
C PHE A 61 4.62 10.97 -4.31
N GLY A 62 4.89 11.65 -3.18
CA GLY A 62 5.89 11.25 -2.20
C GLY A 62 5.24 10.89 -0.87
N PHE A 63 5.80 9.87 -0.20
CA PHE A 63 5.32 9.33 1.06
C PHE A 63 6.50 9.04 1.98
N ALA A 64 6.36 9.42 3.26
CA ALA A 64 7.38 9.13 4.27
C ALA A 64 7.44 7.63 4.61
N GLU A 65 6.31 6.92 4.50
CA GLU A 65 6.18 5.51 4.83
C GLU A 65 5.64 4.71 3.65
N VAL A 66 6.01 3.44 3.58
CA VAL A 66 5.58 2.53 2.52
C VAL A 66 4.08 2.23 2.62
N GLU A 67 3.56 2.11 3.84
CA GLU A 67 2.16 1.85 4.13
C GLU A 67 1.25 2.98 3.60
N GLU A 68 1.69 4.23 3.75
CA GLU A 68 0.97 5.38 3.23
C GLU A 68 0.89 5.34 1.69
N ARG A 69 1.99 4.99 1.02
CA ARG A 69 2.01 4.80 -0.43
C ARG A 69 1.08 3.67 -0.87
N GLU A 70 1.09 2.54 -0.17
CA GLU A 70 0.23 1.39 -0.49
C GLU A 70 -1.25 1.75 -0.37
N VAL A 71 -1.63 2.45 0.68
CA VAL A 71 -3.01 2.94 0.85
C VAL A 71 -3.37 3.95 -0.23
N PHE A 72 -2.45 4.85 -0.61
CA PHE A 72 -2.65 5.77 -1.74
C PHE A 72 -2.95 4.99 -3.03
N GLU A 73 -2.19 3.94 -3.33
CA GLU A 73 -2.36 3.11 -4.52
C GLU A 73 -3.70 2.36 -4.51
N LEU A 74 -4.15 1.90 -3.34
CA LEU A 74 -5.48 1.33 -3.17
C LEU A 74 -6.59 2.36 -3.44
N LEU A 75 -6.45 3.58 -2.92
CA LEU A 75 -7.42 4.66 -3.09
C LEU A 75 -7.57 5.07 -4.55
N ILE A 76 -6.48 5.28 -5.28
CA ILE A 76 -6.54 5.67 -6.70
C ILE A 76 -7.08 4.55 -7.62
N GLY A 77 -7.09 3.31 -7.13
CA GLY A 77 -7.73 2.18 -7.80
C GLY A 77 -9.26 2.21 -7.72
N VAL A 78 -9.84 3.02 -6.82
CA VAL A 78 -11.29 3.16 -6.69
C VAL A 78 -11.82 4.13 -7.73
N SER A 79 -12.82 3.72 -8.51
CA SER A 79 -13.41 4.58 -9.52
C SER A 79 -14.02 5.85 -8.91
N GLY A 80 -13.58 7.01 -9.38
CA GLY A 80 -13.98 8.33 -8.88
C GLY A 80 -13.02 8.92 -7.85
N ILE A 81 -11.93 8.23 -7.50
CA ILE A 81 -10.86 8.75 -6.66
C ILE A 81 -9.60 8.95 -7.52
N GLY A 82 -9.26 10.22 -7.77
CA GLY A 82 -8.00 10.59 -8.41
C GLY A 82 -6.90 10.84 -7.39
N PRO A 83 -5.64 11.00 -7.83
CA PRO A 83 -4.49 11.20 -6.95
C PRO A 83 -4.65 12.33 -5.94
N ASN A 84 -5.15 13.49 -6.37
CA ASN A 84 -5.35 14.65 -5.47
C ASN A 84 -6.38 14.37 -4.39
N LEU A 85 -7.46 13.64 -4.72
CA LEU A 85 -8.47 13.26 -3.74
C LEU A 85 -7.92 12.20 -2.77
N ALA A 86 -7.11 11.26 -3.24
CA ALA A 86 -6.42 10.30 -2.39
C ALA A 86 -5.49 11.00 -1.39
N LEU A 87 -4.69 12.01 -1.81
CA LEU A 87 -3.90 12.83 -0.88
C LEU A 87 -4.78 13.59 0.13
N THR A 88 -5.97 14.06 -0.29
CA THR A 88 -6.91 14.73 0.61
C THR A 88 -7.41 13.75 1.69
N VAL A 89 -7.70 12.50 1.33
CA VAL A 89 -8.08 11.45 2.29
C VAL A 89 -6.95 11.21 3.29
N LEU A 90 -5.73 10.97 2.82
CA LEU A 90 -4.55 10.71 3.65
C LEU A 90 -4.12 11.91 4.51
N SER A 91 -4.54 13.12 4.13
CA SER A 91 -4.33 14.32 4.93
C SER A 91 -5.44 14.56 5.96
N GLY A 92 -6.61 13.98 5.77
CA GLY A 92 -7.80 14.20 6.59
C GLY A 92 -7.98 13.21 7.74
N MET A 93 -7.35 12.03 7.67
CA MET A 93 -7.43 11.01 8.71
C MET A 93 -6.17 10.14 8.74
N THR A 94 -5.89 9.49 9.88
CA THR A 94 -4.79 8.55 9.99
C THR A 94 -5.08 7.27 9.19
N LEU A 95 -4.03 6.51 8.83
CA LEU A 95 -4.20 5.22 8.14
C LEU A 95 -5.07 4.26 8.95
N ARG A 96 -4.88 4.25 10.26
CA ARG A 96 -5.67 3.44 11.19
C ARG A 96 -7.14 3.83 11.19
N ASP A 97 -7.43 5.15 11.32
CA ASP A 97 -8.82 5.64 11.30
C ASP A 97 -9.50 5.33 9.98
N LEU A 98 -8.77 5.45 8.85
CA LEU A 98 -9.27 5.10 7.53
C LEU A 98 -9.61 3.60 7.44
N GLN A 99 -8.73 2.73 7.92
CA GLN A 99 -8.96 1.29 7.97
C GLN A 99 -10.19 0.95 8.83
N GLU A 100 -10.29 1.50 10.04
CA GLU A 100 -11.43 1.30 10.93
C GLU A 100 -12.74 1.82 10.31
N THR A 101 -12.71 2.98 9.68
CA THR A 101 -13.86 3.59 8.99
C THR A 101 -14.36 2.71 7.85
N ILE A 102 -13.44 2.13 7.07
CA ILE A 102 -13.79 1.20 5.98
C ILE A 102 -14.36 -0.10 6.54
N LEU A 103 -13.72 -0.70 7.55
CA LEU A 103 -14.15 -1.98 8.15
C LEU A 103 -15.52 -1.87 8.83
N GLN A 104 -15.80 -0.72 9.46
CA GLN A 104 -17.07 -0.44 10.15
C GLN A 104 -18.12 0.21 9.24
N GLU A 105 -17.83 0.37 7.96
CA GLU A 105 -18.73 0.94 6.94
C GLU A 105 -19.26 2.34 7.31
N ARG A 106 -18.42 3.17 7.97
CA ARG A 106 -18.80 4.52 8.43
C ARG A 106 -18.77 5.54 7.29
N VAL A 107 -19.71 5.41 6.36
CA VAL A 107 -19.82 6.27 5.16
C VAL A 107 -19.89 7.76 5.50
N SER A 108 -20.51 8.13 6.63
CA SER A 108 -20.63 9.52 7.07
C SER A 108 -19.28 10.19 7.35
N GLU A 109 -18.31 9.46 7.92
CA GLU A 109 -16.97 9.99 8.19
C GLU A 109 -16.20 10.26 6.89
N LEU A 110 -16.32 9.36 5.91
CA LEU A 110 -15.73 9.55 4.58
C LEU A 110 -16.34 10.74 3.84
N THR A 111 -17.63 10.99 3.97
CA THR A 111 -18.30 12.13 3.31
C THR A 111 -17.96 13.47 3.96
N ALA A 112 -17.41 13.50 5.18
CA ALA A 112 -16.87 14.70 5.79
C ALA A 112 -15.60 15.21 5.09
N ILE A 113 -14.90 14.34 4.36
CA ILE A 113 -13.71 14.70 3.60
C ILE A 113 -14.12 15.49 2.35
N LYS A 114 -13.53 16.67 2.17
CA LYS A 114 -13.83 17.54 1.01
C LYS A 114 -13.57 16.80 -0.30
N GLY A 115 -14.58 16.72 -1.14
CA GLY A 115 -14.51 16.09 -2.47
C GLY A 115 -15.02 14.64 -2.49
N ILE A 116 -15.34 14.05 -1.35
CA ILE A 116 -15.97 12.72 -1.28
C ILE A 116 -17.47 12.88 -1.10
N GLY A 117 -18.23 12.56 -2.16
CA GLY A 117 -19.66 12.43 -2.08
C GLY A 117 -20.10 11.04 -1.57
N ARG A 118 -21.37 10.91 -1.17
CA ARG A 118 -21.93 9.67 -0.64
C ARG A 118 -21.67 8.46 -1.54
N LYS A 119 -21.88 8.60 -2.85
CA LYS A 119 -21.67 7.52 -3.83
C LYS A 119 -20.21 7.06 -3.90
N THR A 120 -19.26 8.02 -3.80
CA THR A 120 -17.82 7.71 -3.79
C THR A 120 -17.42 7.04 -2.48
N ALA A 121 -17.97 7.48 -1.34
CA ALA A 121 -17.72 6.88 -0.03
C ALA A 121 -18.25 5.43 0.04
N GLU A 122 -19.48 5.19 -0.42
CA GLU A 122 -20.06 3.84 -0.49
C GLU A 122 -19.20 2.90 -1.37
N ARG A 123 -18.73 3.40 -2.52
CA ARG A 123 -17.86 2.63 -3.41
C ARG A 123 -16.49 2.36 -2.77
N LEU A 124 -15.90 3.36 -2.10
CA LEU A 124 -14.64 3.21 -1.40
C LEU A 124 -14.72 2.09 -0.35
N VAL A 125 -15.78 2.08 0.46
CA VAL A 125 -16.02 1.00 1.43
C VAL A 125 -16.15 -0.35 0.73
N LEU A 126 -16.95 -0.43 -0.33
CA LEU A 126 -17.20 -1.69 -1.06
C LEU A 126 -15.89 -2.25 -1.67
N ASP A 127 -15.11 -1.39 -2.35
CA ASP A 127 -13.94 -1.82 -3.12
C ASP A 127 -12.71 -2.12 -2.22
N LEU A 128 -12.61 -1.47 -1.05
CA LEU A 128 -11.44 -1.59 -0.18
C LEU A 128 -11.64 -2.49 1.04
N ARG A 129 -12.86 -2.76 1.48
CA ARG A 129 -13.14 -3.54 2.69
C ARG A 129 -12.43 -4.89 2.73
N ASP A 130 -12.48 -5.65 1.65
CA ASP A 130 -11.84 -6.97 1.59
C ASP A 130 -10.31 -6.86 1.54
N LYS A 131 -9.78 -5.83 0.88
CA LYS A 131 -8.33 -5.57 0.80
C LYS A 131 -7.77 -5.15 2.16
N VAL A 132 -8.46 -4.26 2.86
CA VAL A 132 -8.08 -3.79 4.21
C VAL A 132 -8.16 -4.92 5.24
N ARG A 133 -9.13 -5.85 5.13
CA ARG A 133 -9.19 -7.04 6.00
C ARG A 133 -7.95 -7.93 5.84
N LEU A 134 -7.47 -8.09 4.62
CA LEU A 134 -6.28 -8.91 4.34
C LEU A 134 -5.01 -8.28 4.95
N THR A 135 -4.86 -6.96 4.88
CA THR A 135 -3.71 -6.27 5.50
C THR A 135 -3.79 -6.28 7.03
N ALA A 136 -4.96 -6.04 7.61
CA ALA A 136 -5.15 -6.07 9.06
C ALA A 136 -4.91 -7.47 9.69
N SER A 137 -5.18 -8.55 8.95
CA SER A 137 -4.89 -9.93 9.40
C SER A 137 -3.38 -10.20 9.51
N VAL A 138 -2.59 -9.60 8.63
CA VAL A 138 -1.12 -9.75 8.62
C VAL A 138 -0.47 -8.96 9.77
N GLU A 139 -1.00 -7.80 10.12
CA GLU A 139 -0.49 -6.99 11.25
C GLU A 139 -0.87 -7.57 12.62
N GLY A 140 -2.02 -8.25 12.73
CA GLY A 140 -2.48 -8.87 13.98
C GLY A 140 -1.74 -10.15 14.36
N GLU A 141 -1.10 -10.82 13.43
CA GLU A 141 -0.37 -12.09 13.65
C GLU A 141 1.11 -11.89 14.03
N GLN A 142 1.66 -10.68 13.93
CA GLN A 142 3.06 -10.42 14.35
C GLN A 142 3.25 -10.30 15.88
N ALA A 143 2.21 -10.44 16.68
CA ALA A 143 2.28 -10.35 18.15
C ALA A 143 2.30 -11.69 18.90
N GLY A 144 2.54 -12.84 18.23
CA GLY A 144 2.56 -14.15 18.85
C GLY A 144 3.81 -14.95 18.45
N GLU A 145 4.70 -15.17 19.41
CA GLU A 145 5.96 -15.90 19.24
C GLU A 145 5.75 -17.37 18.81
N ALA A 146 6.58 -17.83 17.88
CA ALA A 146 7.06 -19.20 17.70
C ALA A 146 6.15 -20.30 17.12
N ALA A 147 4.89 -20.06 16.75
CA ALA A 147 4.11 -21.12 16.09
C ALA A 147 3.99 -20.98 14.56
N ASP A 148 4.53 -19.94 13.92
CA ASP A 148 4.11 -19.54 12.58
C ASP A 148 5.17 -19.17 11.53
N ALA A 149 6.39 -19.71 11.60
CA ALA A 149 7.29 -19.67 10.45
C ALA A 149 6.64 -20.33 9.21
N ASN A 150 5.80 -21.34 9.41
CA ASN A 150 5.03 -22.00 8.36
C ASN A 150 3.89 -21.14 7.82
N ALA A 151 3.19 -20.41 8.69
CA ALA A 151 2.07 -19.56 8.28
C ALA A 151 2.57 -18.33 7.52
N ALA A 152 3.61 -17.66 8.01
CA ALA A 152 4.23 -16.51 7.33
C ALA A 152 4.78 -16.90 5.95
N THR A 153 5.53 -18.00 5.86
CA THR A 153 6.08 -18.52 4.59
C THR A 153 4.98 -18.91 3.60
N SER A 154 3.87 -19.46 4.10
CA SER A 154 2.72 -19.86 3.29
C SER A 154 1.96 -18.65 2.72
N GLU A 155 1.75 -17.62 3.53
CA GLU A 155 1.04 -16.41 3.09
C GLU A 155 1.91 -15.61 2.11
N GLU A 156 3.23 -15.50 2.34
CA GLU A 156 4.17 -14.89 1.41
C GLU A 156 4.18 -15.61 0.05
N ALA A 157 4.18 -16.94 0.05
CA ALA A 157 4.06 -17.74 -1.17
C ALA A 157 2.71 -17.54 -1.87
N ALA A 158 1.61 -17.42 -1.12
CA ALA A 158 0.29 -17.16 -1.67
C ALA A 158 0.21 -15.74 -2.29
N MET A 159 0.76 -14.72 -1.64
CA MET A 159 0.84 -13.36 -2.19
C MET A 159 1.67 -13.32 -3.48
N ALA A 160 2.80 -14.02 -3.53
CA ALA A 160 3.59 -14.13 -4.75
C ALA A 160 2.81 -14.78 -5.90
N LEU A 161 2.02 -15.82 -5.64
CA LEU A 161 1.15 -16.44 -6.65
C LEU A 161 0.03 -15.49 -7.11
N MET A 162 -0.52 -14.68 -6.21
CA MET A 162 -1.51 -13.66 -6.58
C MET A 162 -0.90 -12.59 -7.49
N THR A 163 0.34 -12.19 -7.27
CA THR A 163 1.08 -11.27 -8.15
C THR A 163 1.30 -11.88 -9.55
N LEU A 164 1.40 -13.22 -9.62
CA LEU A 164 1.48 -13.98 -10.88
C LEU A 164 0.11 -14.21 -11.55
N GLY A 165 -0.97 -13.64 -11.01
CA GLY A 165 -2.32 -13.68 -11.60
C GLY A 165 -3.25 -14.78 -11.08
N TYR A 166 -2.89 -15.48 -10.01
CA TYR A 166 -3.80 -16.43 -9.37
C TYR A 166 -4.87 -15.71 -8.54
N ALA A 167 -6.11 -16.21 -8.56
CA ALA A 167 -7.14 -15.72 -7.63
C ALA A 167 -6.76 -16.10 -6.19
N GLY A 168 -6.99 -15.20 -5.22
CA GLY A 168 -6.59 -15.39 -3.83
C GLY A 168 -6.92 -16.76 -3.22
N PRO A 169 -8.18 -17.26 -3.33
CA PRO A 169 -8.54 -18.60 -2.84
C PRO A 169 -7.75 -19.71 -3.54
N ALA A 170 -7.52 -19.60 -4.85
CA ALA A 170 -6.76 -20.58 -5.63
C ALA A 170 -5.28 -20.57 -5.26
N ALA A 171 -4.69 -19.39 -5.02
CA ALA A 171 -3.30 -19.25 -4.58
C ALA A 171 -3.07 -19.93 -3.21
N ARG A 172 -3.91 -19.66 -2.22
CA ARG A 172 -3.85 -20.29 -0.90
C ARG A 172 -4.04 -21.81 -0.96
N GLN A 173 -4.98 -22.28 -1.79
CA GLN A 173 -5.20 -23.71 -1.99
C GLN A 173 -3.98 -24.40 -2.63
N ALA A 174 -3.33 -23.76 -3.61
CA ALA A 174 -2.13 -24.28 -4.27
C ALA A 174 -0.95 -24.39 -3.29
N VAL A 175 -0.74 -23.36 -2.45
CA VAL A 175 0.29 -23.37 -1.39
C VAL A 175 0.01 -24.47 -0.37
N ARG A 176 -1.23 -24.62 0.11
CA ARG A 176 -1.60 -25.68 1.06
C ARG A 176 -1.34 -27.07 0.50
N LYS A 177 -1.72 -27.33 -0.74
CA LYS A 177 -1.43 -28.61 -1.42
C LYS A 177 0.06 -28.88 -1.56
N ALA A 178 0.87 -27.84 -1.84
CA ALA A 178 2.32 -27.95 -1.93
C ALA A 178 2.95 -28.31 -0.59
N LEU A 179 2.46 -27.75 0.52
CA LEU A 179 2.88 -28.08 1.88
C LEU A 179 2.52 -29.51 2.28
N ASP A 180 1.28 -29.91 2.03
CA ASP A 180 0.79 -31.27 2.37
C ASP A 180 1.61 -32.37 1.68
N LYS A 181 2.13 -32.09 0.47
CA LYS A 181 2.98 -33.03 -0.29
C LYS A 181 4.43 -33.09 0.20
N HIS A 182 4.92 -32.07 0.89
CA HIS A 182 6.35 -31.97 1.23
C HIS A 182 6.75 -32.62 2.57
N GLY A 183 5.79 -32.98 3.40
CA GLY A 183 5.93 -33.92 4.55
C GLY A 183 7.15 -33.72 5.44
N GLY A 184 7.32 -32.57 6.14
CA GLY A 184 8.21 -32.51 7.30
C GLY A 184 9.19 -31.35 7.40
N ASP A 185 9.86 -30.91 6.35
CA ASP A 185 10.70 -29.69 6.37
C ASP A 185 9.96 -28.52 5.78
N ILE A 186 10.09 -27.33 6.42
CA ILE A 186 9.49 -26.08 5.94
C ILE A 186 10.21 -25.67 4.65
N PRO A 187 9.58 -25.81 3.46
CA PRO A 187 10.23 -25.38 2.23
C PRO A 187 10.36 -23.83 2.24
N SER A 188 11.41 -23.32 1.66
CA SER A 188 11.52 -21.87 1.46
C SER A 188 10.36 -21.36 0.60
N VAL A 189 10.01 -20.05 0.74
CA VAL A 189 8.98 -19.40 -0.09
C VAL A 189 9.16 -19.71 -1.58
N GLN A 190 10.40 -19.66 -2.08
CA GLN A 190 10.73 -19.98 -3.47
C GLN A 190 10.42 -21.43 -3.86
N GLN A 191 10.65 -22.36 -2.96
CA GLN A 191 10.33 -23.77 -3.18
C GLN A 191 8.83 -23.99 -3.20
N LEU A 192 8.08 -23.37 -2.27
CA LEU A 192 6.62 -23.43 -2.24
C LEU A 192 5.99 -22.87 -3.52
N ILE A 193 6.46 -21.71 -4.00
CA ILE A 193 5.99 -21.13 -5.25
C ILE A 193 6.25 -22.09 -6.42
N LYS A 194 7.46 -22.65 -6.52
CA LYS A 194 7.80 -23.59 -7.60
C LYS A 194 6.94 -24.86 -7.56
N LEU A 195 6.66 -25.39 -6.37
CA LEU A 195 5.82 -26.58 -6.18
C LEU A 195 4.37 -26.27 -6.55
N ALA A 196 3.83 -25.15 -6.07
CA ALA A 196 2.47 -24.71 -6.36
C ALA A 196 2.23 -24.46 -7.87
N LEU A 197 3.25 -23.98 -8.60
CA LEU A 197 3.19 -23.77 -10.04
C LEU A 197 3.29 -25.09 -10.86
N LYS A 198 3.88 -26.14 -10.28
CA LYS A 198 4.11 -27.43 -10.95
C LYS A 198 2.89 -28.36 -10.89
N ASP A 199 1.99 -28.15 -9.95
CA ASP A 199 0.78 -28.95 -9.69
C ASP A 199 -0.47 -28.39 -10.42
N ARG A 200 -0.32 -28.02 -11.66
CA ARG A 200 -1.41 -27.52 -12.54
C ARG A 200 -2.10 -28.66 -13.27
#